data_225e6031e7d937544c4064fb203826a5
#
_entry.id   225e6031e7d937544c4064fb203826a5
#
_cell.length_a   1.000
_cell.length_b   1.000
_cell.length_c   1.000
_cell.angle_alpha   90.00
_cell.angle_beta   90.00
_cell.angle_gamma   90.00
#
_symmetry.space_group_name_H-M   'P 1'
#
loop_
_entity.id
_entity.type
_entity.pdbx_description
1 polymer ?
#
loop_
_entity_poly.entity_id
_entity_poly.type
_entity_poly.pdbx_seq_one_letter_code
_entity_poly.pdbx_strand_id
1 'polypeptide(L)'
;MGYTTQMNAARQKIVTKEMQAVAAWEGIGMDRLLKLVANGQAVIPANKNHKCLKPFGIGSALKTKINVNLGTSRDCMNMDVELEKVMNAVNMGAEAIMDLSSFGDTRVFRRKLTAECPAILG
;
A
#
# COMPACT_ATOMS: atom_id res chain seq x y z
N MET A 1 -7.26 -14.79 20.54
CA MET A 1 -5.92 -15.02 19.99
C MET A 1 -5.65 -13.96 18.94
N GLY A 2 -4.50 -13.30 18.99
CA GLY A 2 -4.12 -12.27 18.01
C GLY A 2 -3.44 -12.90 16.78
N TYR A 3 -3.47 -12.22 15.65
CA TYR A 3 -2.69 -12.55 14.46
C TYR A 3 -1.51 -11.58 14.31
N THR A 4 -0.45 -12.00 13.63
CA THR A 4 0.76 -11.19 13.41
C THR A 4 0.84 -10.60 11.99
N THR A 5 0.27 -11.30 11.00
CA THR A 5 0.26 -10.89 9.60
C THR A 5 -1.10 -11.17 8.96
N GLN A 6 -1.39 -10.55 7.81
CA GLN A 6 -2.60 -10.82 7.05
C GLN A 6 -2.70 -12.31 6.65
N MET A 7 -1.57 -12.91 6.25
CA MET A 7 -1.54 -14.36 5.94
C MET A 7 -1.86 -15.22 7.17
N ASN A 8 -1.31 -14.87 8.34
CA ASN A 8 -1.59 -15.59 9.57
C ASN A 8 -3.06 -15.47 9.96
N ALA A 9 -3.67 -14.29 9.83
CA ALA A 9 -5.10 -14.08 10.02
C ALA A 9 -5.93 -14.95 9.05
N ALA A 10 -5.58 -14.92 7.76
CA ALA A 10 -6.29 -15.69 6.73
C ALA A 10 -6.25 -17.20 7.00
N ARG A 11 -5.10 -17.75 7.42
CA ARG A 11 -4.96 -19.17 7.81
C ARG A 11 -5.80 -19.54 9.02
N GLN A 12 -6.02 -18.62 9.93
CA GLN A 12 -6.91 -18.77 11.09
C GLN A 12 -8.39 -18.45 10.77
N LYS A 13 -8.70 -18.12 9.51
CA LYS A 13 -10.04 -17.67 9.06
C LYS A 13 -10.51 -16.38 9.75
N ILE A 14 -9.59 -15.57 10.22
CA ILE A 14 -9.86 -14.26 10.80
C ILE A 14 -9.94 -13.25 9.68
N VAL A 15 -11.07 -12.58 9.54
CA VAL A 15 -11.29 -11.49 8.57
C VAL A 15 -10.82 -10.19 9.19
N THR A 16 -9.81 -9.56 8.61
CA THR A 16 -9.31 -8.26 9.05
C THR A 16 -10.05 -7.11 8.36
N LYS A 17 -9.94 -5.91 8.92
CA LYS A 17 -10.50 -4.70 8.29
C LYS A 17 -9.88 -4.42 6.90
N GLU A 18 -8.60 -4.73 6.75
CA GLU A 18 -7.90 -4.61 5.47
C GLU A 18 -8.46 -5.57 4.42
N MET A 19 -8.74 -6.82 4.81
CA MET A 19 -9.38 -7.81 3.92
C MET A 19 -10.79 -7.36 3.51
N GLN A 20 -11.57 -6.78 4.42
CA GLN A 20 -12.90 -6.26 4.11
C GLN A 20 -12.82 -5.13 3.06
N ALA A 21 -11.91 -4.18 3.25
CA ALA A 21 -11.71 -3.08 2.31
C ALA A 21 -11.27 -3.58 0.93
N VAL A 22 -10.32 -4.53 0.89
CA VAL A 22 -9.82 -5.13 -0.36
C VAL A 22 -10.92 -5.91 -1.07
N ALA A 23 -11.69 -6.75 -0.36
CA ALA A 23 -12.77 -7.53 -0.93
C ALA A 23 -13.84 -6.63 -1.58
N ALA A 24 -14.21 -5.55 -0.89
CA ALA A 24 -15.18 -4.57 -1.38
C ALA A 24 -14.68 -3.85 -2.64
N TRP A 25 -13.42 -3.40 -2.65
CA TRP A 25 -12.84 -2.68 -3.79
C TRP A 25 -12.63 -3.59 -5.01
N GLU A 26 -12.17 -4.83 -4.78
CA GLU A 26 -11.95 -5.82 -5.84
C GLU A 26 -13.26 -6.43 -6.39
N GLY A 27 -14.35 -6.40 -5.60
CA GLY A 27 -15.57 -7.13 -5.92
C GLY A 27 -15.41 -8.64 -5.81
N ILE A 28 -14.53 -9.12 -4.91
CA ILE A 28 -14.25 -10.54 -4.71
C ILE A 28 -14.91 -11.05 -3.41
N GLY A 29 -15.41 -12.27 -3.43
CA GLY A 29 -15.96 -12.90 -2.23
C GLY A 29 -14.90 -13.12 -1.14
N MET A 30 -15.27 -12.92 0.13
CA MET A 30 -14.35 -13.01 1.27
C MET A 30 -13.67 -14.36 1.38
N ASP A 31 -14.40 -15.45 1.20
CA ASP A 31 -13.84 -16.81 1.28
C ASP A 31 -12.75 -17.04 0.22
N ARG A 32 -12.95 -16.49 -0.98
CA ARG A 32 -11.95 -16.55 -2.05
C ARG A 32 -10.72 -15.73 -1.70
N LEU A 33 -10.89 -14.50 -1.20
CA LEU A 33 -9.79 -13.66 -0.77
C LEU A 33 -8.98 -14.31 0.36
N LEU A 34 -9.64 -14.85 1.37
CA LEU A 34 -8.98 -15.58 2.46
C LEU A 34 -8.11 -16.74 1.94
N LYS A 35 -8.62 -17.53 1.00
CA LYS A 35 -7.84 -18.62 0.38
C LYS A 35 -6.62 -18.12 -0.37
N LEU A 36 -6.76 -17.04 -1.16
CA LEU A 36 -5.65 -16.45 -1.90
C LEU A 36 -4.55 -15.94 -0.96
N VAL A 37 -4.94 -15.24 0.11
CA VAL A 37 -3.98 -14.70 1.09
C VAL A 37 -3.34 -15.82 1.91
N ALA A 38 -4.12 -16.81 2.36
CA ALA A 38 -3.62 -17.94 3.13
C ALA A 38 -2.59 -18.79 2.37
N ASN A 39 -2.78 -18.91 1.05
CA ASN A 39 -1.91 -19.69 0.15
C ASN A 39 -0.73 -18.86 -0.43
N GLY A 40 -0.63 -17.57 -0.10
CA GLY A 40 0.43 -16.71 -0.62
C GLY A 40 0.25 -16.31 -2.09
N GLN A 41 -0.95 -16.45 -2.64
CA GLN A 41 -1.30 -16.06 -4.01
C GLN A 41 -1.73 -14.60 -4.12
N ALA A 42 -2.06 -13.97 -2.99
CA ALA A 42 -2.31 -12.55 -2.86
C ALA A 42 -1.73 -12.02 -1.55
N VAL A 43 -1.29 -10.76 -1.55
CA VAL A 43 -0.79 -10.05 -0.38
C VAL A 43 -1.58 -8.76 -0.18
N ILE A 44 -1.69 -8.32 1.06
CA ILE A 44 -2.30 -7.04 1.42
C ILE A 44 -1.25 -6.26 2.22
N PRO A 45 -0.44 -5.41 1.57
CA PRO A 45 0.53 -4.57 2.27
C PRO A 45 -0.19 -3.54 3.13
N ALA A 46 0.01 -3.59 4.44
CA ALA A 46 -0.63 -2.68 5.37
C ALA A 46 0.29 -2.40 6.56
N ASN A 47 1.11 -1.36 6.44
CA ASN A 47 1.95 -0.92 7.54
C ASN A 47 1.09 -0.31 8.65
N LYS A 48 1.16 -0.88 9.87
CA LYS A 48 0.40 -0.39 11.03
C LYS A 48 0.67 1.06 11.42
N ASN A 49 1.82 1.59 11.03
CA ASN A 49 2.22 2.98 11.29
C ASN A 49 1.72 3.96 10.22
N HIS A 50 1.24 3.46 9.09
CA HIS A 50 0.70 4.25 7.99
C HIS A 50 -0.80 4.49 8.22
N LYS A 51 -1.14 5.57 8.93
CA LYS A 51 -2.51 5.78 9.46
C LYS A 51 -3.56 6.14 8.42
N CYS A 52 -3.17 6.81 7.34
CA CYS A 52 -4.07 7.20 6.23
C CYS A 52 -4.16 6.16 5.11
N LEU A 53 -3.49 5.00 5.25
CA LEU A 53 -3.44 3.97 4.22
C LEU A 53 -4.82 3.47 3.82
N LYS A 54 -5.09 3.46 2.51
CA LYS A 54 -6.14 2.67 1.89
C LYS A 54 -5.53 1.33 1.47
N PRO A 55 -5.92 0.21 2.08
CA PRO A 55 -5.32 -1.08 1.75
C PRO A 55 -5.80 -1.57 0.39
N PHE A 56 -4.86 -2.07 -0.41
CA PHE A 56 -5.11 -2.77 -1.66
C PHE A 56 -4.51 -4.17 -1.60
N GLY A 57 -5.09 -5.09 -2.35
CA GLY A 57 -4.54 -6.42 -2.53
C GLY A 57 -3.74 -6.52 -3.83
N ILE A 58 -2.64 -7.26 -3.80
CA ILE A 58 -1.78 -7.52 -4.96
C ILE A 58 -1.65 -9.02 -5.13
N GLY A 59 -1.94 -9.53 -6.33
CA GLY A 59 -1.77 -10.95 -6.62
C GLY A 59 -2.85 -11.53 -7.51
N SER A 60 -2.96 -12.87 -7.48
CA SER A 60 -3.85 -13.62 -8.35
C SER A 60 -5.32 -13.25 -8.16
N ALA A 61 -6.05 -13.17 -9.25
CA ALA A 61 -7.48 -12.85 -9.31
C ALA A 61 -7.87 -11.45 -8.78
N LEU A 62 -6.91 -10.58 -8.55
CA LEU A 62 -7.12 -9.18 -8.18
C LEU A 62 -6.81 -8.27 -9.38
N LYS A 63 -7.40 -7.07 -9.39
CA LYS A 63 -7.12 -6.06 -10.41
C LYS A 63 -5.65 -5.66 -10.38
N THR A 64 -5.07 -5.36 -11.54
CA THR A 64 -3.70 -4.81 -11.64
C THR A 64 -3.65 -3.43 -10.99
N LYS A 65 -2.68 -3.19 -10.12
CA LYS A 65 -2.43 -1.89 -9.48
C LYS A 65 -1.34 -1.13 -10.22
N ILE A 66 -1.50 0.18 -10.27
CA ILE A 66 -0.49 1.07 -10.82
C ILE A 66 0.43 1.53 -9.70
N ASN A 67 1.72 1.28 -9.90
CA ASN A 67 2.78 1.76 -9.02
C ASN A 67 3.53 2.90 -9.70
N VAL A 68 3.64 4.04 -9.02
CA VAL A 68 4.34 5.22 -9.52
C VAL A 68 5.65 5.41 -8.78
N ASN A 69 6.74 5.49 -9.52
CA ASN A 69 8.07 5.74 -8.97
C ASN A 69 8.32 7.24 -8.86
N LEU A 70 8.90 7.66 -7.75
CA LEU A 70 9.36 9.02 -7.51
C LEU A 70 10.48 9.02 -6.47
N GLY A 71 11.03 10.18 -6.19
CA GLY A 71 12.05 10.32 -5.16
C GLY A 71 13.04 11.46 -5.44
N THR A 72 13.67 11.92 -4.38
CA THR A 72 14.72 12.94 -4.44
C THR A 72 16.04 12.34 -4.92
N SER A 73 16.77 13.09 -5.76
CA SER A 73 18.11 12.78 -6.24
C SER A 73 19.05 13.96 -6.03
N ARG A 74 20.35 13.76 -6.31
CA ARG A 74 21.33 14.86 -6.23
C ARG A 74 20.95 16.07 -7.09
N ASP A 75 20.36 15.84 -8.25
CA ASP A 75 20.00 16.87 -9.21
C ASP A 75 18.58 17.44 -9.00
N CYS A 76 17.77 16.77 -8.18
CA CYS A 76 16.40 17.18 -7.85
C CYS A 76 16.10 16.86 -6.39
N MET A 77 16.31 17.83 -5.49
CA MET A 77 16.18 17.65 -4.04
C MET A 77 14.92 18.28 -3.44
N ASN A 78 14.02 18.81 -4.25
CA ASN A 78 12.85 19.52 -3.76
C ASN A 78 11.78 18.54 -3.26
N MET A 79 11.69 18.34 -1.95
CA MET A 79 10.75 17.43 -1.30
C MET A 79 9.29 17.86 -1.52
N ASP A 80 8.99 19.13 -1.60
CA ASP A 80 7.63 19.62 -1.78
C ASP A 80 7.13 19.32 -3.19
N VAL A 81 8.00 19.43 -4.21
CA VAL A 81 7.70 19.02 -5.58
C VAL A 81 7.47 17.51 -5.66
N GLU A 82 8.30 16.72 -4.98
CA GLU A 82 8.10 15.26 -4.94
C GLU A 82 6.79 14.88 -4.24
N LEU A 83 6.42 15.58 -3.16
CA LEU A 83 5.14 15.35 -2.49
C LEU A 83 3.94 15.74 -3.38
N GLU A 84 4.06 16.85 -4.13
CA GLU A 84 3.04 17.24 -5.11
C GLU A 84 2.86 16.17 -6.19
N LYS A 85 3.95 15.60 -6.71
CA LYS A 85 3.90 14.47 -7.66
C LYS A 85 3.17 13.27 -7.08
N VAL A 86 3.43 12.93 -5.80
CA VAL A 86 2.72 11.85 -5.09
C VAL A 86 1.23 12.10 -5.08
N MET A 87 0.81 13.28 -4.64
CA MET A 87 -0.61 13.60 -4.54
C MET A 87 -1.29 13.64 -5.90
N ASN A 88 -0.61 14.13 -6.93
CA ASN A 88 -1.10 14.09 -8.30
C ASN A 88 -1.26 12.65 -8.81
N ALA A 89 -0.29 11.78 -8.57
CA ALA A 89 -0.38 10.36 -8.94
C ALA A 89 -1.55 9.66 -8.24
N VAL A 90 -1.74 9.90 -6.95
CA VAL A 90 -2.88 9.36 -6.16
C VAL A 90 -4.21 9.87 -6.71
N ASN A 91 -4.31 11.16 -7.00
CA ASN A 91 -5.53 11.76 -7.58
C ASN A 91 -5.85 11.22 -8.98
N MET A 92 -4.84 10.80 -9.73
CA MET A 92 -4.99 10.12 -11.03
C MET A 92 -5.31 8.62 -10.89
N GLY A 93 -5.35 8.09 -9.68
CA GLY A 93 -5.76 6.72 -9.39
C GLY A 93 -4.63 5.72 -9.13
N ALA A 94 -3.39 6.18 -8.90
CA ALA A 94 -2.31 5.29 -8.49
C ALA A 94 -2.60 4.66 -7.12
N GLU A 95 -2.49 3.35 -7.03
CA GLU A 95 -2.73 2.59 -5.79
C GLU A 95 -1.45 2.37 -4.97
N ALA A 96 -0.29 2.51 -5.60
CA ALA A 96 1.01 2.32 -4.97
C ALA A 96 2.02 3.39 -5.43
N ILE A 97 2.89 3.78 -4.51
CA ILE A 97 4.00 4.70 -4.74
C ILE A 97 5.29 4.02 -4.30
N MET A 98 6.30 4.06 -5.15
CA MET A 98 7.65 3.59 -4.82
C MET A 98 8.56 4.80 -4.57
N ASP A 99 9.02 4.97 -3.34
CA ASP A 99 9.98 6.00 -2.97
C ASP A 99 11.41 5.55 -3.30
N LEU A 100 11.96 6.10 -4.36
CA LEU A 100 13.33 5.86 -4.81
C LEU A 100 14.29 6.96 -4.35
N SER A 101 13.94 7.72 -3.30
CA SER A 101 14.79 8.80 -2.79
C SER A 101 16.17 8.29 -2.37
N SER A 102 17.20 8.86 -2.97
CA SER A 102 18.61 8.51 -2.74
C SER A 102 19.43 9.66 -2.16
N PHE A 103 18.86 10.87 -2.05
CA PHE A 103 19.57 12.05 -1.60
C PHE A 103 18.70 12.98 -0.74
N GLY A 104 19.34 13.71 0.18
CA GLY A 104 18.67 14.61 1.12
C GLY A 104 18.20 13.90 2.40
N ASP A 105 17.35 14.56 3.19
CA ASP A 105 16.78 13.96 4.39
C ASP A 105 15.56 13.08 4.04
N THR A 106 15.86 11.87 3.57
CA THR A 106 14.85 10.89 3.19
C THR A 106 13.95 10.46 4.35
N ARG A 107 14.39 10.60 5.61
CA ARG A 107 13.56 10.30 6.78
C ARG A 107 12.41 11.29 6.93
N VAL A 108 12.71 12.57 6.78
CA VAL A 108 11.69 13.63 6.86
C VAL A 108 10.68 13.45 5.73
N PHE A 109 11.16 13.19 4.52
CA PHE A 109 10.30 12.94 3.37
C PHE A 109 9.37 11.74 3.59
N ARG A 110 9.91 10.60 4.02
CA ARG A 110 9.13 9.38 4.29
C ARG A 110 8.11 9.55 5.42
N ARG A 111 8.42 10.36 6.44
CA ARG A 111 7.46 10.71 7.49
C ARG A 111 6.27 11.50 6.93
N LYS A 112 6.53 12.48 6.05
CA LYS A 112 5.46 13.21 5.35
C LYS A 112 4.63 12.27 4.48
N LEU A 113 5.27 11.40 3.68
CA LEU A 113 4.57 10.43 2.84
C LEU A 113 3.63 9.53 3.67
N THR A 114 4.12 8.93 4.76
CA THR A 114 3.31 8.05 5.61
C THR A 114 2.19 8.78 6.35
N ALA A 115 2.29 10.09 6.52
CA ALA A 115 1.25 10.91 7.15
C ALA A 115 0.13 11.33 6.17
N GLU A 116 0.46 11.57 4.90
CA GLU A 116 -0.42 12.25 3.96
C GLU A 116 -0.86 11.38 2.77
N CYS A 117 -0.03 10.44 2.32
CA CYS A 117 -0.30 9.62 1.15
C CYS A 117 -1.17 8.39 1.52
N PRO A 118 -2.36 8.21 0.93
CA PRO A 118 -3.21 7.06 1.22
C PRO A 118 -2.83 5.80 0.42
N ALA A 119 -1.93 5.90 -0.56
CA ALA A 119 -1.48 4.76 -1.37
C ALA A 119 -0.52 3.84 -0.62
N ILE A 120 -0.36 2.62 -1.10
CA ILE A 120 0.70 1.73 -0.61
C ILE A 120 2.06 2.38 -0.88
N LEU A 121 2.95 2.38 0.11
CA LEU A 121 4.30 2.93 0.00
C LEU A 121 5.34 1.81 0.06
N GLY A 122 6.22 1.77 -0.93
CA GLY A 122 7.37 0.87 -1.01
C GLY A 122 8.69 1.61 -1.09
#